data_091b123078565dc8adf9c6fe3f1fdd18
#
_entry.id   091b123078565dc8adf9c6fe3f1fdd18
#
_cell.length_a   1.000
_cell.length_b   1.000
_cell.length_c   1.000
_cell.angle_alpha   90.00
_cell.angle_beta   90.00
_cell.angle_gamma   90.00
#
_symmetry.space_group_name_H-M   'P 1'
#
loop_
_entity.id
_entity.type
_entity.pdbx_description
1 polymer ?
#
loop_
_entity_poly.entity_id
_entity_poly.type
_entity_poly.pdbx_seq_one_letter_code
_entity_poly.pdbx_strand_id
1 'polypeptide(L)'
;HVTTYAVIVLAILYLNDKGLMGYVNDNHLHDLGKFMFAFSIFWSYVWFEQFLLIYYANLPEETIYFLERWEGHNKIYKTSEILMVILNFLLPFLVLMTRDAKRTRIFLKIAAFLIIAGHYIDFYQMIMPGVVGKHGGYGLVEFGMVTVFASAFIYVISGELTKASLVAKNHPFLPEALHHDI
;
A
#
# COMPACT_ATOMS: atom_id res chain seq x y z
N HIS A 1 0.90 -4.22 -6.23
CA HIS A 1 0.66 -5.46 -5.46
C HIS A 1 0.55 -5.21 -3.95
N VAL A 2 1.51 -4.48 -3.31
CA VAL A 2 1.45 -4.29 -1.84
C VAL A 2 0.17 -3.60 -1.39
N THR A 3 -0.29 -2.59 -2.11
CA THR A 3 -1.56 -1.89 -1.85
C THR A 3 -2.76 -2.82 -1.93
N THR A 4 -2.74 -3.77 -2.86
CA THR A 4 -3.80 -4.79 -2.99
C THR A 4 -3.89 -5.65 -1.72
N TYR A 5 -2.75 -6.13 -1.22
CA TYR A 5 -2.73 -6.89 0.05
C TYR A 5 -3.19 -6.04 1.23
N ALA A 6 -2.81 -4.76 1.29
CA ALA A 6 -3.26 -3.86 2.33
C ALA A 6 -4.79 -3.67 2.32
N VAL A 7 -5.39 -3.48 1.13
CA VAL A 7 -6.84 -3.38 0.97
C VAL A 7 -7.54 -4.68 1.32
N ILE A 8 -7.01 -5.84 0.89
CA ILE A 8 -7.55 -7.16 1.24
C ILE A 8 -7.54 -7.37 2.75
N VAL A 9 -6.43 -7.04 3.42
CA VAL A 9 -6.34 -7.13 4.90
C VAL A 9 -7.41 -6.28 5.57
N LEU A 10 -7.59 -5.02 5.15
CA LEU A 10 -8.63 -4.15 5.72
C LEU A 10 -10.03 -4.70 5.47
N ALA A 11 -10.31 -5.20 4.27
CA ALA A 11 -11.61 -5.80 3.93
C ALA A 11 -11.89 -7.04 4.77
N ILE A 12 -10.92 -7.96 4.91
CA ILE A 12 -11.05 -9.16 5.73
C ILE A 12 -11.28 -8.81 7.19
N LEU A 13 -10.50 -7.89 7.75
CA LEU A 13 -10.65 -7.46 9.14
C LEU A 13 -12.02 -6.81 9.38
N TYR A 14 -12.50 -5.98 8.44
CA TYR A 14 -13.83 -5.38 8.51
C TYR A 14 -14.95 -6.44 8.46
N LEU A 15 -14.88 -7.40 7.52
CA LEU A 15 -15.87 -8.46 7.38
C LEU A 15 -15.86 -9.42 8.58
N ASN A 16 -14.68 -9.69 9.13
CA ASN A 16 -14.54 -10.51 10.32
C ASN A 16 -15.15 -9.81 11.56
N ASP A 17 -14.93 -8.50 11.72
CA ASP A 17 -15.55 -7.70 12.79
C ASP A 17 -17.10 -7.68 12.66
N LYS A 18 -17.64 -7.90 11.45
CA LYS A 18 -19.09 -8.09 11.19
C LYS A 18 -19.58 -9.53 11.35
N GLY A 19 -18.70 -10.47 11.71
CA GLY A 19 -19.05 -11.90 11.86
C GLY A 19 -19.23 -12.67 10.56
N LEU A 20 -18.89 -12.08 9.40
CA LEU A 20 -19.10 -12.71 8.09
C LEU A 20 -17.96 -13.64 7.66
N MET A 21 -16.80 -13.57 8.31
CA MET A 21 -15.60 -14.34 7.97
C MET A 21 -15.01 -15.08 9.19
N GLY A 22 -15.85 -15.79 9.96
CA GLY A 22 -15.43 -16.50 11.18
C GLY A 22 -14.43 -17.64 10.95
N TYR A 23 -14.22 -18.05 9.71
CA TYR A 23 -13.24 -19.07 9.30
C TYR A 23 -11.80 -18.51 9.13
N VAL A 24 -11.64 -17.20 9.11
CA VAL A 24 -10.31 -16.57 9.02
C VAL A 24 -9.64 -16.59 10.39
N ASN A 25 -8.57 -17.36 10.50
CA ASN A 25 -7.75 -17.47 11.71
C ASN A 25 -6.51 -16.57 11.68
N ASP A 26 -5.76 -16.51 12.78
CA ASP A 26 -4.56 -15.69 12.90
C ASP A 26 -3.42 -16.10 11.96
N ASN A 27 -3.42 -17.36 11.47
CA ASN A 27 -2.44 -17.83 10.50
C ASN A 27 -2.70 -17.26 9.10
N HIS A 28 -3.96 -17.14 8.68
CA HIS A 28 -4.31 -16.43 7.46
C HIS A 28 -3.89 -14.96 7.50
N LEU A 29 -4.11 -14.30 8.64
CA LEU A 29 -3.68 -12.92 8.84
C LEU A 29 -2.15 -12.79 8.81
N HIS A 30 -1.45 -13.74 9.41
CA HIS A 30 -0.01 -13.83 9.39
C HIS A 30 0.55 -13.96 7.95
N ASP A 31 -0.08 -14.78 7.11
CA ASP A 31 0.32 -14.94 5.71
C ASP A 31 0.13 -13.65 4.90
N LEU A 32 -1.02 -12.99 5.06
CA LEU A 32 -1.24 -11.68 4.45
C LEU A 32 -0.24 -10.62 4.96
N GLY A 33 0.07 -10.66 6.25
CA GLY A 33 1.11 -9.82 6.84
C GLY A 33 2.51 -10.08 6.26
N LYS A 34 2.84 -11.34 5.95
CA LYS A 34 4.10 -11.69 5.25
C LYS A 34 4.14 -11.09 3.85
N PHE A 35 3.03 -11.15 3.10
CA PHE A 35 2.97 -10.53 1.78
C PHE A 35 3.10 -9.00 1.85
N MET A 36 2.41 -8.34 2.76
CA MET A 36 2.58 -6.90 2.96
C MET A 36 4.02 -6.54 3.30
N PHE A 37 4.66 -7.27 4.20
CA PHE A 37 6.05 -7.08 4.59
C PHE A 37 7.01 -7.28 3.41
N ALA A 38 6.90 -8.41 2.69
CA ALA A 38 7.77 -8.75 1.57
C ALA A 38 7.64 -7.75 0.41
N PHE A 39 6.41 -7.36 0.06
CA PHE A 39 6.20 -6.42 -1.04
C PHE A 39 6.54 -4.96 -0.67
N SER A 40 6.53 -4.59 0.61
CA SER A 40 7.08 -3.30 1.04
C SER A 40 8.61 -3.24 0.87
N ILE A 41 9.30 -4.33 1.18
CA ILE A 41 10.74 -4.46 0.90
C ILE A 41 11.00 -4.43 -0.60
N PHE A 42 10.22 -5.18 -1.39
CA PHE A 42 10.35 -5.20 -2.84
C PHE A 42 10.12 -3.81 -3.46
N TRP A 43 9.12 -3.06 -2.98
CA TRP A 43 8.90 -1.69 -3.43
C TRP A 43 10.11 -0.78 -3.16
N SER A 44 10.69 -0.86 -1.95
CA SER A 44 11.87 -0.05 -1.61
C SER A 44 13.10 -0.43 -2.46
N TYR A 45 13.25 -1.72 -2.77
CA TYR A 45 14.30 -2.19 -3.68
C TYR A 45 14.14 -1.57 -5.07
N VAL A 46 12.95 -1.64 -5.68
CA VAL A 46 12.70 -1.09 -7.02
C VAL A 46 12.89 0.43 -7.04
N TRP A 47 12.41 1.15 -6.01
CA TRP A 47 12.60 2.58 -5.89
C TRP A 47 14.10 2.95 -5.79
N PHE A 48 14.85 2.24 -4.94
CA PHE A 48 16.27 2.47 -4.74
C PHE A 48 17.09 2.07 -5.97
N GLU A 49 16.71 1.01 -6.66
CA GLU A 49 17.32 0.59 -7.93
C GLU A 49 17.19 1.69 -9.00
N GLN A 50 15.99 2.27 -9.15
CA GLN A 50 15.80 3.39 -10.07
C GLN A 50 16.73 4.56 -9.72
N PHE A 51 16.82 4.92 -8.44
CA PHE A 51 17.74 5.97 -8.00
C PHE A 51 19.19 5.64 -8.34
N LEU A 52 19.65 4.42 -8.03
CA LEU A 52 21.02 4.01 -8.32
C LEU A 52 21.37 4.01 -9.80
N LEU A 53 20.46 3.52 -10.64
CA LEU A 53 20.69 3.47 -12.09
C LEU A 53 20.84 4.88 -12.67
N ILE A 54 19.96 5.80 -12.31
CA ILE A 54 20.02 7.19 -12.78
C ILE A 54 21.26 7.90 -12.21
N TYR A 55 21.57 7.69 -10.95
CA TYR A 55 22.75 8.27 -10.31
C TYR A 55 24.06 7.77 -10.94
N TYR A 56 24.15 6.45 -11.20
CA TYR A 56 25.34 5.84 -11.77
C TYR A 56 25.55 6.18 -13.24
N ALA A 57 24.48 6.15 -14.05
CA ALA A 57 24.52 6.51 -15.47
C ALA A 57 24.80 8.01 -15.68
N ASN A 58 24.32 8.85 -14.77
CA ASN A 58 24.50 10.32 -14.78
C ASN A 58 24.15 10.98 -16.12
N LEU A 59 23.12 10.48 -16.79
CA LEU A 59 22.63 11.07 -18.05
C LEU A 59 21.83 12.35 -17.74
N PRO A 60 22.15 13.50 -18.36
CA PRO A 60 21.50 14.78 -18.05
C PRO A 60 19.98 14.73 -18.19
N GLU A 61 19.48 13.96 -19.14
CA GLU A 61 18.04 13.83 -19.45
C GLU A 61 17.29 13.08 -18.34
N GLU A 62 17.95 12.14 -17.66
CA GLU A 62 17.35 11.33 -16.58
C GLU A 62 17.56 11.95 -15.21
N THR A 63 18.70 12.60 -14.97
CA THR A 63 19.00 13.24 -13.67
C THR A 63 18.03 14.35 -13.32
N ILE A 64 17.43 15.01 -14.31
CA ILE A 64 16.37 16.01 -14.14
C ILE A 64 15.23 15.47 -13.26
N TYR A 65 14.91 14.19 -13.36
CA TYR A 65 13.85 13.55 -12.56
C TYR A 65 14.06 13.77 -11.05
N PHE A 66 15.29 13.54 -10.56
CA PHE A 66 15.61 13.74 -9.13
C PHE A 66 15.93 15.19 -8.79
N LEU A 67 16.58 15.93 -9.68
CA LEU A 67 16.89 17.34 -9.45
C LEU A 67 15.63 18.17 -9.23
N GLU A 68 14.58 17.97 -10.02
CA GLU A 68 13.30 18.67 -9.83
C GLU A 68 12.65 18.36 -8.48
N ARG A 69 12.80 17.14 -7.98
CA ARG A 69 12.22 16.70 -6.70
C ARG A 69 13.03 17.13 -5.49
N TRP A 70 14.36 17.13 -5.59
CA TRP A 70 15.26 17.36 -4.45
C TRP A 70 15.78 18.79 -4.36
N GLU A 71 16.07 19.42 -5.48
CA GLU A 71 16.66 20.76 -5.58
C GLU A 71 15.70 21.77 -6.22
N GLY A 72 14.57 21.33 -6.73
CA GLY A 72 13.56 22.17 -7.34
C GLY A 72 13.01 23.23 -6.38
N HIS A 73 12.37 24.23 -6.94
CA HIS A 73 11.82 25.38 -6.18
C HIS A 73 10.72 24.99 -5.19
N ASN A 74 10.09 23.85 -5.37
CA ASN A 74 9.00 23.38 -4.51
C ASN A 74 9.48 22.35 -3.47
N LYS A 75 9.65 22.80 -2.23
CA LYS A 75 10.09 21.97 -1.11
C LYS A 75 9.12 20.81 -0.77
N ILE A 76 7.87 20.89 -1.24
CA ILE A 76 6.86 19.86 -1.00
C ILE A 76 7.31 18.53 -1.59
N TYR A 77 7.90 18.52 -2.78
CA TYR A 77 8.34 17.28 -3.42
C TYR A 77 9.42 16.56 -2.62
N LYS A 78 10.41 17.27 -2.12
CA LYS A 78 11.44 16.69 -1.26
C LYS A 78 10.87 16.09 0.02
N THR A 79 9.94 16.81 0.66
CA THR A 79 9.27 16.32 1.87
C THR A 79 8.42 15.10 1.58
N SER A 80 7.69 15.11 0.46
CA SER A 80 6.86 13.98 0.02
C SER A 80 7.69 12.75 -0.31
N GLU A 81 8.87 12.90 -0.93
CA GLU A 81 9.80 11.81 -1.21
C GLU A 81 10.24 11.10 0.08
N ILE A 82 10.67 11.87 1.07
CA ILE A 82 11.07 11.33 2.37
C ILE A 82 9.88 10.65 3.07
N LEU A 83 8.73 11.30 3.08
CA LEU A 83 7.52 10.76 3.69
C LEU A 83 7.05 9.46 3.02
N MET A 84 7.13 9.39 1.70
CA MET A 84 6.81 8.20 0.90
C MET A 84 7.66 7.00 1.32
N VAL A 85 8.98 7.17 1.46
CA VAL A 85 9.89 6.08 1.89
C VAL A 85 9.58 5.65 3.34
N ILE A 86 9.29 6.60 4.21
CA ILE A 86 8.91 6.29 5.59
C ILE A 86 7.61 5.48 5.65
N LEU A 87 6.58 5.89 4.90
CA LEU A 87 5.25 5.26 4.94
C LEU A 87 5.18 3.92 4.19
N ASN A 88 5.88 3.78 3.07
CA ASN A 88 5.83 2.56 2.25
C ASN A 88 6.81 1.48 2.71
N PHE A 89 7.92 1.88 3.32
CA PHE A 89 8.96 0.94 3.71
C PHE A 89 9.26 0.97 5.21
N LEU A 90 9.77 2.08 5.74
CA LEU A 90 10.35 2.10 7.08
C LEU A 90 9.34 1.71 8.17
N LEU A 91 8.17 2.36 8.18
CA LEU A 91 7.15 2.06 9.19
C LEU A 91 6.52 0.68 9.01
N PRO A 92 6.06 0.25 7.81
CA PRO A 92 5.57 -1.11 7.61
C PRO A 92 6.61 -2.17 7.94
N PHE A 93 7.88 -1.95 7.60
CA PHE A 93 8.98 -2.84 7.95
C PHE A 93 9.11 -3.01 9.46
N LEU A 94 9.19 -1.91 10.21
CA LEU A 94 9.32 -1.96 11.67
C LEU A 94 8.07 -2.55 12.35
N VAL A 95 6.88 -2.17 11.91
CA VAL A 95 5.61 -2.65 12.48
C VAL A 95 5.41 -4.15 12.22
N LEU A 96 5.75 -4.63 11.00
CA LEU A 96 5.50 -6.02 10.61
C LEU A 96 6.74 -6.92 10.75
N MET A 97 7.82 -6.47 11.40
CA MET A 97 9.05 -7.26 11.51
C MET A 97 8.83 -8.53 12.35
N THR A 98 8.10 -8.44 13.45
CA THR A 98 7.89 -9.57 14.36
C THR A 98 6.77 -10.50 13.89
N ARG A 99 6.82 -11.78 14.29
CA ARG A 99 5.79 -12.77 14.00
C ARG A 99 4.46 -12.39 14.64
N ASP A 100 4.49 -11.94 15.88
CA ASP A 100 3.31 -11.61 16.66
C ASP A 100 2.58 -10.37 16.12
N ALA A 101 3.33 -9.40 15.62
CA ALA A 101 2.74 -8.23 14.97
C ALA A 101 1.92 -8.59 13.72
N LYS A 102 2.40 -9.57 12.92
CA LYS A 102 1.66 -10.06 11.74
C LYS A 102 0.39 -10.86 12.09
N ARG A 103 0.22 -11.29 13.33
CA ARG A 103 -0.99 -11.96 13.84
C ARG A 103 -1.93 -11.00 14.55
N THR A 104 -1.43 -9.83 14.96
CA THR A 104 -2.22 -8.85 15.72
C THR A 104 -2.96 -7.91 14.78
N ARG A 105 -4.30 -7.92 14.85
CA ARG A 105 -5.19 -7.15 13.98
C ARG A 105 -4.88 -5.65 13.95
N ILE A 106 -4.51 -5.06 15.10
CA ILE A 106 -4.21 -3.62 15.19
C ILE A 106 -2.97 -3.26 14.38
N PHE A 107 -1.88 -4.02 14.49
CA PHE A 107 -0.66 -3.77 13.74
C PHE A 107 -0.86 -3.95 12.23
N LEU A 108 -1.65 -4.94 11.83
CA LEU A 108 -2.02 -5.13 10.42
C LEU A 108 -2.85 -3.96 9.88
N LYS A 109 -3.83 -3.46 10.65
CA LYS A 109 -4.61 -2.27 10.27
C LYS A 109 -3.70 -1.05 10.10
N ILE A 110 -2.83 -0.79 11.07
CA ILE A 110 -1.88 0.34 11.01
C ILE A 110 -0.99 0.23 9.79
N ALA A 111 -0.34 -0.91 9.57
CA ALA A 111 0.54 -1.13 8.43
C ALA A 111 -0.20 -0.97 7.09
N ALA A 112 -1.42 -1.49 6.98
CA ALA A 112 -2.23 -1.36 5.77
C ALA A 112 -2.58 0.11 5.46
N PHE A 113 -2.97 0.91 6.45
CA PHE A 113 -3.23 2.34 6.26
C PHE A 113 -1.96 3.11 5.88
N LEU A 114 -0.82 2.81 6.52
CA LEU A 114 0.47 3.44 6.19
C LEU A 114 0.85 3.17 4.73
N ILE A 115 0.74 1.92 4.28
CA ILE A 115 1.02 1.51 2.90
C ILE A 115 0.09 2.22 1.91
N ILE A 116 -1.21 2.29 2.17
CA ILE A 116 -2.17 2.95 1.27
C ILE A 116 -1.86 4.45 1.17
N ALA A 117 -1.64 5.11 2.31
CA ALA A 117 -1.28 6.52 2.34
C ALA A 117 0.07 6.80 1.67
N GLY A 118 1.06 5.94 1.90
CA GLY A 118 2.38 6.05 1.28
C GLY A 118 2.33 5.90 -0.24
N HIS A 119 1.53 4.95 -0.77
CA HIS A 119 1.38 4.79 -2.21
C HIS A 119 0.59 5.91 -2.87
N TYR A 120 -0.33 6.55 -2.15
CA TYR A 120 -0.94 7.78 -2.65
C TYR A 120 0.12 8.88 -2.87
N ILE A 121 1.03 9.06 -1.91
CA ILE A 121 2.14 10.01 -2.04
C ILE A 121 3.10 9.59 -3.16
N ASP A 122 3.35 8.30 -3.34
CA ASP A 122 4.17 7.73 -4.41
C ASP A 122 3.62 8.10 -5.80
N PHE A 123 2.33 7.86 -6.04
CA PHE A 123 1.68 8.28 -7.29
C PHE A 123 1.69 9.80 -7.48
N TYR A 124 1.48 10.56 -6.41
CA TYR A 124 1.60 12.01 -6.44
C TYR A 124 3.01 12.44 -6.89
N GLN A 125 4.06 11.84 -6.31
CA GLN A 125 5.45 12.11 -6.64
C GLN A 125 5.80 11.72 -8.08
N MET A 126 5.23 10.67 -8.60
CA MET A 126 5.47 10.26 -10.00
C MET A 126 4.89 11.26 -11.01
N ILE A 127 3.71 11.82 -10.73
CA ILE A 127 2.90 12.57 -11.72
C ILE A 127 3.05 14.09 -11.58
N MET A 128 2.90 14.61 -10.36
CA MET A 128 2.73 16.04 -10.15
C MET A 128 3.95 16.91 -10.50
N PRO A 129 5.20 16.50 -10.27
CA PRO A 129 6.35 17.30 -10.67
C PRO A 129 6.38 17.59 -12.18
N GLY A 130 6.01 16.57 -13.01
CA GLY A 130 6.00 16.72 -14.46
C GLY A 130 4.79 17.47 -15.02
N VAL A 131 3.65 17.49 -14.31
CA VAL A 131 2.39 18.09 -14.79
C VAL A 131 2.21 19.50 -14.29
N VAL A 132 2.42 19.74 -13.00
CA VAL A 132 2.12 21.03 -12.32
C VAL A 132 3.41 21.80 -12.00
N GLY A 133 4.54 21.10 -11.95
CA GLY A 133 5.85 21.71 -11.71
C GLY A 133 5.89 22.48 -10.39
N LYS A 134 6.24 23.75 -10.44
CA LYS A 134 6.45 24.61 -9.26
C LYS A 134 5.18 24.86 -8.42
N HIS A 135 4.00 24.66 -9.00
CA HIS A 135 2.70 24.95 -8.36
C HIS A 135 2.09 23.72 -7.67
N GLY A 136 2.79 22.59 -7.63
CA GLY A 136 2.33 21.39 -6.95
C GLY A 136 2.12 21.62 -5.45
N GLY A 137 1.06 21.00 -4.90
CA GLY A 137 0.69 21.09 -3.50
C GLY A 137 -0.43 20.13 -3.17
N TYR A 138 -0.65 19.88 -1.89
CA TYR A 138 -1.80 19.10 -1.42
C TYR A 138 -2.95 20.06 -1.09
N GLY A 139 -3.93 20.13 -1.97
CA GLY A 139 -5.09 20.99 -1.85
C GLY A 139 -6.42 20.25 -1.82
N LEU A 140 -7.50 21.01 -1.88
CA LEU A 140 -8.87 20.45 -1.90
C LEU A 140 -9.14 19.56 -3.12
N VAL A 141 -8.47 19.83 -4.24
CA VAL A 141 -8.66 19.05 -5.48
C VAL A 141 -8.07 17.66 -5.30
N GLU A 142 -6.86 17.55 -4.77
CA GLU A 142 -6.18 16.27 -4.54
C GLU A 142 -6.96 15.40 -3.54
N PHE A 143 -7.36 15.98 -2.41
CA PHE A 143 -8.18 15.27 -1.42
C PHE A 143 -9.58 14.93 -1.94
N GLY A 144 -10.19 15.82 -2.71
CA GLY A 144 -11.49 15.59 -3.34
C GLY A 144 -11.43 14.42 -4.32
N MET A 145 -10.43 14.36 -5.17
CA MET A 145 -10.25 13.24 -6.13
C MET A 145 -10.04 11.91 -5.41
N VAL A 146 -9.18 11.87 -4.39
CA VAL A 146 -8.99 10.65 -3.57
C VAL A 146 -10.31 10.18 -2.96
N THR A 147 -11.08 11.11 -2.39
CA THR A 147 -12.36 10.78 -1.76
C THR A 147 -13.36 10.21 -2.77
N VAL A 148 -13.47 10.80 -3.96
CA VAL A 148 -14.37 10.32 -5.03
C VAL A 148 -13.97 8.92 -5.47
N PHE A 149 -12.69 8.68 -5.79
CA PHE A 149 -12.23 7.36 -6.25
C PHE A 149 -12.31 6.31 -5.15
N ALA A 150 -11.96 6.64 -3.91
CA ALA A 150 -12.10 5.73 -2.77
C ALA A 150 -13.57 5.34 -2.52
N SER A 151 -14.49 6.31 -2.60
CA SER A 151 -15.92 6.08 -2.43
C SER A 151 -16.48 5.20 -3.55
N ALA A 152 -16.11 5.47 -4.80
CA ALA A 152 -16.49 4.65 -5.95
C ALA A 152 -15.95 3.21 -5.82
N PHE A 153 -14.70 3.05 -5.40
CA PHE A 153 -14.08 1.74 -5.17
C PHE A 153 -14.81 0.95 -4.07
N ILE A 154 -15.08 1.58 -2.93
CA ILE A 154 -15.83 0.95 -1.83
C ILE A 154 -17.24 0.57 -2.28
N TYR A 155 -17.93 1.43 -3.03
CA TYR A 155 -19.26 1.17 -3.55
C TYR A 155 -19.27 -0.07 -4.47
N VAL A 156 -18.36 -0.14 -5.43
CA VAL A 156 -18.25 -1.28 -6.36
C VAL A 156 -17.92 -2.56 -5.61
N ILE A 157 -16.88 -2.55 -4.76
CA ILE A 157 -16.46 -3.75 -4.01
C ILE A 157 -17.55 -4.25 -3.08
N SER A 158 -18.21 -3.35 -2.34
CA SER A 158 -19.31 -3.74 -1.45
C SER A 158 -20.48 -4.36 -2.21
N GLY A 159 -20.79 -3.83 -3.39
CA GLY A 159 -21.79 -4.39 -4.28
C GLY A 159 -21.43 -5.78 -4.79
N GLU A 160 -20.19 -6.01 -5.19
CA GLU A 160 -19.73 -7.33 -5.66
C GLU A 160 -19.65 -8.38 -4.52
N LEU A 161 -19.21 -7.98 -3.34
CA LEU A 161 -19.14 -8.88 -2.18
C LEU A 161 -20.52 -9.40 -1.74
N THR A 162 -21.61 -8.70 -2.06
CA THR A 162 -22.99 -9.17 -1.74
C THR A 162 -23.53 -10.17 -2.76
N LYS A 163 -22.97 -10.25 -3.96
CA LYS A 163 -23.49 -11.09 -5.07
C LYS A 163 -23.03 -12.53 -5.00
N ALA A 164 -21.92 -12.83 -4.35
CA ALA A 164 -21.32 -14.16 -4.32
C ALA A 164 -20.96 -14.60 -2.90
N SER A 165 -20.82 -15.91 -2.71
CA SER A 165 -20.31 -16.45 -1.46
C SER A 165 -18.88 -16.02 -1.22
N LEU A 166 -18.56 -15.55 -0.01
CA LEU A 166 -17.20 -15.19 0.41
C LEU A 166 -16.25 -16.40 0.45
N VAL A 167 -16.81 -17.61 0.50
CA VAL A 167 -16.05 -18.87 0.49
C VAL A 167 -16.23 -19.55 -0.86
N ALA A 168 -15.14 -19.97 -1.48
CA ALA A 168 -15.12 -20.72 -2.72
C ALA A 168 -15.55 -22.18 -2.46
N LYS A 169 -16.88 -22.47 -2.47
CA LYS A 169 -17.48 -23.74 -2.03
C LYS A 169 -16.95 -24.99 -2.74
N ASN A 170 -16.48 -24.87 -3.98
CA ASN A 170 -16.02 -26.01 -4.79
C ASN A 170 -14.50 -26.04 -4.96
N HIS A 171 -13.74 -25.35 -4.11
CA HIS A 171 -12.28 -25.38 -4.21
C HIS A 171 -11.75 -26.68 -3.60
N PRO A 172 -10.89 -27.46 -4.31
CA PRO A 172 -10.42 -28.78 -3.85
C PRO A 172 -9.62 -28.71 -2.54
N PHE A 173 -8.92 -27.62 -2.29
CA PHE A 173 -8.13 -27.40 -1.06
C PHE A 173 -8.89 -26.62 0.03
N LEU A 174 -10.21 -26.48 -0.07
CA LEU A 174 -10.98 -25.75 0.94
C LEU A 174 -10.84 -26.34 2.36
N PRO A 175 -10.91 -27.68 2.58
CA PRO A 175 -10.72 -28.24 3.91
C PRO A 175 -9.36 -27.93 4.52
N GLU A 176 -8.31 -27.97 3.71
CA GLU A 176 -6.95 -27.65 4.12
C GLU A 176 -6.81 -26.15 4.47
N ALA A 177 -7.40 -25.27 3.64
CA ALA A 177 -7.42 -23.85 3.91
C ALA A 177 -8.17 -23.49 5.20
N LEU A 178 -9.25 -24.15 5.52
CA LEU A 178 -10.02 -23.91 6.75
C LEU A 178 -9.28 -24.34 8.03
N HIS A 179 -8.41 -25.35 7.93
CA HIS A 179 -7.60 -25.89 9.03
C HIS A 179 -6.12 -25.48 8.92
N HIS A 180 -5.89 -24.32 8.30
CA HIS A 180 -4.53 -23.81 8.10
C HIS A 180 -3.83 -23.51 9.43
N ASP A 181 -2.83 -24.34 9.78
CA ASP A 181 -1.97 -24.23 10.96
C ASP A 181 -0.51 -24.07 10.54
N ILE A 182 0.21 -23.07 11.13
CA ILE A 182 1.64 -22.81 10.94
C ILE A 182 2.36 -22.75 12.28
#